data_bc659ea3932e2d903592785e2ec0d618
#
_entry.id   bc659ea3932e2d903592785e2ec0d618
#
_cell.length_a   1.000
_cell.length_b   1.000
_cell.length_c   1.000
_cell.angle_alpha   90.00
_cell.angle_beta   90.00
_cell.angle_gamma   90.00
#
_symmetry.space_group_name_H-M   'P 1'
#
loop_
_entity.id
_entity.type
_entity.pdbx_description
1 polymer ?
#
loop_
_entity_poly.entity_id
_entity_poly.type
_entity_poly.pdbx_seq_one_letter_code
_entity_poly.pdbx_strand_id
1 'polypeptide(L)'
;ENPRFDDVEKEIGFPCWIRATEGTGGLGSLRLDDLSSYKSWLFINARIPEFTVSEFLTGRHLANQMLYYNGEYVKGAALECAEYVMANTAPSHVTGNTHFGRFLNENRINAFCDECIKYLEKKLNTKAHGILSFDLKEDSNGDLKVTEVNIRHMAYTGVMAHVGFDLIEDTIRIMEDGNCDNVARDPYHQYDKPYVFLRDVDVEPIILESESIFDERG
;
A
#
# COMPACT_ATOMS: atom_id res chain seq x y z
N GLU A 1 16.74 17.72 8.79
CA GLU A 1 17.32 17.26 10.06
C GLU A 1 16.42 16.18 10.65
N ASN A 2 17.02 15.16 11.30
CA ASN A 2 16.25 14.14 12.00
C ASN A 2 15.47 14.75 13.17
N PRO A 3 14.23 14.31 13.44
CA PRO A 3 13.42 14.84 14.52
C PRO A 3 14.09 14.59 15.89
N ARG A 4 14.04 15.59 16.75
CA ARG A 4 14.52 15.43 18.14
C ARG A 4 13.37 14.86 18.98
N PHE A 5 13.72 14.21 20.07
CA PHE A 5 12.73 13.60 20.96
C PHE A 5 11.65 14.57 21.44
N ASP A 6 12.05 15.77 21.90
CA ASP A 6 11.10 16.77 22.40
C ASP A 6 10.11 17.21 21.30
N ASP A 7 10.55 17.24 20.03
CA ASP A 7 9.70 17.57 18.90
C ASP A 7 8.72 16.40 18.62
N VAL A 8 9.20 15.16 18.70
CA VAL A 8 8.34 13.96 18.51
C VAL A 8 7.26 13.88 19.57
N GLU A 9 7.62 14.04 20.86
CA GLU A 9 6.66 13.98 21.96
C GLU A 9 5.61 15.09 21.85
N LYS A 10 6.02 16.30 21.48
CA LYS A 10 5.14 17.47 21.39
C LYS A 10 4.23 17.45 20.17
N GLU A 11 4.74 17.04 19.00
CA GLU A 11 4.04 17.17 17.72
C GLU A 11 3.29 15.91 17.32
N ILE A 12 3.77 14.72 17.72
CA ILE A 12 3.22 13.43 17.31
C ILE A 12 2.68 12.66 18.52
N GLY A 13 3.45 12.59 19.61
CA GLY A 13 3.15 11.79 20.80
C GLY A 13 3.50 10.31 20.63
N PHE A 14 3.17 9.51 21.67
CA PHE A 14 3.37 8.06 21.69
C PHE A 14 2.04 7.32 21.84
N PRO A 15 1.93 6.11 21.27
CA PRO A 15 2.92 5.43 20.44
C PRO A 15 3.08 6.11 19.07
N CYS A 16 4.31 6.11 18.53
CA CYS A 16 4.58 6.60 17.19
C CYS A 16 5.27 5.54 16.33
N TRP A 17 5.37 5.79 15.03
CA TRP A 17 6.03 4.93 14.07
C TRP A 17 7.29 5.59 13.53
N ILE A 18 8.44 4.92 13.65
CA ILE A 18 9.71 5.35 13.08
C ILE A 18 10.10 4.45 11.90
N ARG A 19 10.70 5.03 10.87
CA ARG A 19 11.29 4.27 9.76
C ARG A 19 12.45 5.02 9.11
N ALA A 20 13.36 4.28 8.49
CA ALA A 20 14.37 4.87 7.61
C ALA A 20 13.70 5.61 6.45
N THR A 21 14.27 6.74 6.04
CA THR A 21 13.79 7.51 4.88
C THR A 21 14.07 6.76 3.58
N GLU A 22 15.16 5.99 3.54
CA GLU A 22 15.57 5.16 2.41
C GLU A 22 15.69 3.69 2.83
N GLY A 23 15.31 2.78 1.94
CA GLY A 23 15.40 1.35 2.17
C GLY A 23 14.21 0.59 1.62
N THR A 24 14.19 -0.72 1.84
CA THR A 24 13.11 -1.63 1.42
C THR A 24 12.77 -2.61 2.54
N GLY A 25 11.61 -3.27 2.44
CA GLY A 25 11.23 -4.36 3.33
C GLY A 25 11.08 -3.96 4.80
N GLY A 26 10.69 -2.72 5.08
CA GLY A 26 10.49 -2.23 6.45
C GLY A 26 11.78 -2.00 7.24
N LEU A 27 12.93 -1.84 6.56
CA LEU A 27 14.21 -1.59 7.22
C LEU A 27 14.12 -0.41 8.20
N GLY A 28 14.54 -0.64 9.45
CA GLY A 28 14.49 0.37 10.50
C GLY A 28 13.09 0.78 10.95
N SER A 29 12.04 0.11 10.45
CA SER A 29 10.68 0.38 10.88
C SER A 29 10.39 -0.23 12.23
N LEU A 30 9.82 0.57 13.15
CA LEU A 30 9.45 0.10 14.48
C LEU A 30 8.36 0.99 15.08
N ARG A 31 7.48 0.37 15.86
CA ARG A 31 6.63 1.10 16.81
C ARG A 31 7.47 1.51 18.02
N LEU A 32 7.35 2.78 18.38
CA LEU A 32 7.98 3.34 19.57
C LEU A 32 6.89 3.70 20.58
N ASP A 33 7.01 3.18 21.78
CA ASP A 33 6.02 3.39 22.85
C ASP A 33 6.39 4.53 23.80
N ASP A 34 7.69 4.90 23.85
CA ASP A 34 8.22 5.90 24.76
C ASP A 34 9.62 6.39 24.34
N LEU A 35 10.18 7.30 25.16
CA LEU A 35 11.54 7.81 24.99
C LEU A 35 12.62 6.71 25.04
N SER A 36 12.42 5.67 25.84
CA SER A 36 13.41 4.60 25.99
C SER A 36 13.53 3.80 24.70
N SER A 37 12.40 3.45 24.10
CA SER A 37 12.34 2.76 22.80
C SER A 37 12.92 3.63 21.68
N TYR A 38 12.67 4.94 21.69
CA TYR A 38 13.27 5.88 20.72
C TYR A 38 14.81 5.92 20.83
N LYS A 39 15.36 6.04 22.04
CA LYS A 39 16.81 6.02 22.28
C LYS A 39 17.44 4.69 21.89
N SER A 40 16.76 3.58 22.19
CA SER A 40 17.21 2.25 21.81
C SER A 40 17.25 2.07 20.29
N TRP A 41 16.24 2.59 19.59
CA TRP A 41 16.19 2.57 18.14
C TRP A 41 17.36 3.35 17.53
N LEU A 42 17.63 4.56 18.01
CA LEU A 42 18.77 5.38 17.56
C LEU A 42 20.11 4.68 17.76
N PHE A 43 20.27 3.98 18.88
CA PHE A 43 21.50 3.24 19.18
C PHE A 43 21.70 2.05 18.24
N ILE A 44 20.65 1.23 18.05
CA ILE A 44 20.70 0.04 17.20
C ILE A 44 20.87 0.43 15.73
N ASN A 45 20.20 1.48 15.30
CA ASN A 45 20.15 1.94 13.91
C ASN A 45 21.09 3.14 13.63
N ALA A 46 22.19 3.26 14.36
CA ALA A 46 23.14 4.38 14.24
C ALA A 46 23.72 4.58 12.82
N ARG A 47 23.58 3.60 11.94
CA ARG A 47 24.02 3.68 10.54
C ARG A 47 22.95 4.25 9.59
N ILE A 48 21.71 4.40 10.05
CA ILE A 48 20.63 5.01 9.27
C ILE A 48 20.82 6.53 9.37
N PRO A 49 21.14 7.22 8.25
CA PRO A 49 21.48 8.64 8.30
C PRO A 49 20.23 9.52 8.46
N GLU A 50 19.10 9.08 7.88
CA GLU A 50 17.84 9.80 7.91
C GLU A 50 16.67 8.89 8.21
N PHE A 51 15.74 9.39 9.03
CA PHE A 51 14.52 8.67 9.39
C PHE A 51 13.34 9.63 9.55
N THR A 52 12.15 9.10 9.41
CA THR A 52 10.90 9.80 9.67
C THR A 52 10.18 9.22 10.87
N VAL A 53 9.46 10.09 11.58
CA VAL A 53 8.55 9.69 12.65
C VAL A 53 7.17 10.19 12.33
N SER A 54 6.16 9.33 12.48
CA SER A 54 4.76 9.62 12.22
C SER A 54 3.87 9.03 13.31
N GLU A 55 2.60 9.38 13.30
CA GLU A 55 1.59 8.73 14.14
C GLU A 55 1.58 7.21 13.93
N PHE A 56 1.28 6.46 15.00
CA PHE A 56 1.10 5.01 14.89
C PHE A 56 -0.33 4.68 14.50
N LEU A 57 -0.49 4.23 13.27
CA LEU A 57 -1.80 3.87 12.71
C LEU A 57 -2.20 2.45 13.12
N THR A 58 -3.41 2.27 13.63
CA THR A 58 -3.88 1.00 14.21
C THR A 58 -4.86 0.22 13.34
N GLY A 59 -5.40 0.86 12.28
CA GLY A 59 -6.40 0.25 11.41
C GLY A 59 -5.84 -0.69 10.35
N ARG A 60 -6.69 -1.05 9.39
CA ARG A 60 -6.35 -1.98 8.31
C ARG A 60 -5.20 -1.46 7.44
N HIS A 61 -4.35 -2.36 6.98
CA HIS A 61 -3.43 -2.09 5.88
C HIS A 61 -4.17 -2.26 4.56
N LEU A 62 -4.18 -1.22 3.76
CA LEU A 62 -4.87 -1.18 2.50
C LEU A 62 -3.89 -0.85 1.38
N ALA A 63 -4.21 -1.29 0.19
CA ALA A 63 -3.45 -0.93 -1.00
C ALA A 63 -4.40 -0.59 -2.15
N ASN A 64 -3.91 0.23 -3.05
CA ASN A 64 -4.61 0.57 -4.27
C ASN A 64 -3.64 0.57 -5.44
N GLN A 65 -4.03 0.00 -6.57
CA GLN A 65 -3.31 0.15 -7.84
C GLN A 65 -4.13 0.93 -8.83
N MET A 66 -3.47 1.86 -9.51
CA MET A 66 -4.09 2.80 -10.44
C MET A 66 -3.31 2.87 -11.74
N LEU A 67 -4.05 3.05 -12.83
CA LEU A 67 -3.51 3.38 -14.14
C LEU A 67 -3.94 4.80 -14.52
N TYR A 68 -2.97 5.65 -14.81
CA TYR A 68 -3.18 6.97 -15.36
C TYR A 68 -2.62 7.08 -16.78
N TYR A 69 -3.33 7.81 -17.62
CA TYR A 69 -2.84 8.16 -18.95
C TYR A 69 -2.94 9.68 -19.16
N ASN A 70 -1.79 10.37 -19.19
CA ASN A 70 -1.70 11.83 -19.38
C ASN A 70 -2.59 12.66 -18.44
N GLY A 71 -2.68 12.29 -17.17
CA GLY A 71 -3.48 12.95 -16.15
C GLY A 71 -4.92 12.46 -16.08
N GLU A 72 -5.28 11.47 -16.87
CA GLU A 72 -6.59 10.86 -16.85
C GLU A 72 -6.57 9.56 -16.04
N TYR A 73 -7.45 9.46 -15.03
CA TYR A 73 -7.64 8.25 -14.24
C TYR A 73 -8.38 7.21 -15.06
N VAL A 74 -7.71 6.14 -15.46
CA VAL A 74 -8.24 5.11 -16.36
C VAL A 74 -8.81 3.92 -15.59
N LYS A 75 -8.02 3.35 -14.68
CA LYS A 75 -8.39 2.19 -13.87
C LYS A 75 -7.90 2.30 -12.45
N GLY A 76 -8.64 1.71 -11.52
CA GLY A 76 -8.21 1.57 -10.14
C GLY A 76 -8.95 0.51 -9.36
N ALA A 77 -8.22 -0.22 -8.54
CA ALA A 77 -8.77 -1.26 -7.68
C ALA A 77 -8.05 -1.30 -6.33
N ALA A 78 -8.79 -1.72 -5.32
CA ALA A 78 -8.33 -1.75 -3.92
C ALA A 78 -8.25 -3.16 -3.36
N LEU A 79 -7.36 -3.35 -2.40
CA LEU A 79 -7.26 -4.57 -1.61
C LEU A 79 -6.79 -4.27 -0.18
N GLU A 80 -6.98 -5.22 0.72
CA GLU A 80 -6.43 -5.24 2.06
C GLU A 80 -5.20 -6.16 2.10
N CYS A 81 -4.10 -5.67 2.65
CA CYS A 81 -2.90 -6.44 2.95
C CYS A 81 -3.00 -6.96 4.39
N ALA A 82 -3.67 -8.11 4.59
CA ALA A 82 -3.99 -8.60 5.93
C ALA A 82 -2.78 -9.21 6.65
N GLU A 83 -1.89 -9.91 5.92
CA GLU A 83 -0.67 -10.49 6.46
C GLU A 83 0.50 -10.35 5.49
N TYR A 84 1.70 -10.22 6.03
CA TYR A 84 2.95 -10.18 5.27
C TYR A 84 3.74 -11.47 5.38
N VAL A 85 4.42 -11.85 4.30
CA VAL A 85 5.36 -12.98 4.29
C VAL A 85 6.42 -12.74 5.37
N MET A 86 6.66 -13.75 6.22
CA MET A 86 7.65 -13.70 7.30
C MET A 86 7.49 -12.52 8.28
N ALA A 87 6.27 -12.01 8.46
CA ALA A 87 6.00 -10.89 9.37
C ALA A 87 6.56 -11.10 10.77
N ASN A 88 6.52 -12.34 11.28
CA ASN A 88 7.02 -12.68 12.61
C ASN A 88 8.54 -12.59 12.76
N THR A 89 9.30 -12.47 11.68
CA THR A 89 10.76 -12.32 11.70
C THR A 89 11.20 -10.86 11.73
N ALA A 90 10.31 -9.93 11.38
CA ALA A 90 10.58 -8.50 11.39
C ALA A 90 10.10 -7.87 12.70
N PRO A 91 10.91 -7.08 13.40
CA PRO A 91 10.51 -6.38 14.63
C PRO A 91 9.27 -5.48 14.45
N SER A 92 9.07 -4.97 13.24
CA SER A 92 7.93 -4.14 12.85
C SER A 92 6.69 -4.94 12.46
N HIS A 93 6.81 -6.25 12.25
CA HIS A 93 5.82 -7.10 11.58
C HIS A 93 5.46 -6.66 10.15
N VAL A 94 6.24 -5.77 9.55
CA VAL A 94 6.06 -5.28 8.17
C VAL A 94 7.27 -5.67 7.33
N THR A 95 7.04 -6.45 6.28
CA THR A 95 8.11 -6.91 5.37
C THR A 95 7.92 -6.41 3.93
N GLY A 96 6.81 -5.73 3.65
CA GLY A 96 6.50 -5.20 2.32
C GLY A 96 6.02 -6.24 1.29
N ASN A 97 5.92 -7.52 1.67
CA ASN A 97 5.41 -8.59 0.81
C ASN A 97 4.13 -9.17 1.40
N THR A 98 2.99 -8.87 0.79
CA THR A 98 1.70 -9.40 1.23
C THR A 98 1.63 -10.91 1.01
N HIS A 99 1.34 -11.64 2.08
CA HIS A 99 1.11 -13.09 2.08
C HIS A 99 -0.36 -13.42 1.93
N PHE A 100 -1.20 -12.82 2.77
CA PHE A 100 -2.65 -12.95 2.72
C PHE A 100 -3.30 -11.60 2.51
N GLY A 101 -4.25 -11.54 1.56
CA GLY A 101 -5.00 -10.31 1.27
C GLY A 101 -6.43 -10.59 0.84
N ARG A 102 -7.23 -9.51 0.88
CA ARG A 102 -8.63 -9.49 0.47
C ARG A 102 -8.83 -8.44 -0.61
N PHE A 103 -9.56 -8.78 -1.66
CA PHE A 103 -9.99 -7.81 -2.66
C PHE A 103 -11.18 -7.00 -2.12
N LEU A 104 -11.18 -5.69 -2.35
CA LEU A 104 -12.15 -4.79 -1.72
C LEU A 104 -12.94 -4.00 -2.77
N ASN A 105 -14.26 -3.98 -2.59
CA ASN A 105 -15.20 -3.14 -3.36
C ASN A 105 -15.51 -1.83 -2.60
N GLU A 106 -14.46 -1.15 -2.12
CA GLU A 106 -14.57 0.09 -1.35
C GLU A 106 -14.16 1.30 -2.19
N ASN A 107 -15.10 1.92 -2.90
CA ASN A 107 -14.86 3.08 -3.78
C ASN A 107 -14.17 4.25 -3.07
N ARG A 108 -14.34 4.40 -1.75
CA ARG A 108 -13.67 5.47 -0.98
C ARG A 108 -12.15 5.41 -1.07
N ILE A 109 -11.58 4.20 -1.21
CA ILE A 109 -10.12 4.02 -1.32
C ILE A 109 -9.63 4.56 -2.66
N ASN A 110 -10.31 4.17 -3.76
CA ASN A 110 -9.99 4.66 -5.10
C ASN A 110 -10.14 6.18 -5.19
N ALA A 111 -11.24 6.73 -4.63
CA ALA A 111 -11.50 8.17 -4.64
C ALA A 111 -10.43 8.95 -3.87
N PHE A 112 -10.07 8.49 -2.68
CA PHE A 112 -9.03 9.11 -1.87
C PHE A 112 -7.66 9.13 -2.58
N CYS A 113 -7.27 8.02 -3.21
CA CYS A 113 -6.02 7.95 -3.97
C CYS A 113 -6.03 8.88 -5.18
N ASP A 114 -7.15 8.96 -5.91
CA ASP A 114 -7.32 9.89 -7.05
C ASP A 114 -7.20 11.35 -6.59
N GLU A 115 -7.82 11.72 -5.46
CA GLU A 115 -7.68 13.07 -4.88
C GLU A 115 -6.21 13.39 -4.53
N CYS A 116 -5.49 12.42 -3.94
CA CYS A 116 -4.06 12.57 -3.66
C CYS A 116 -3.25 12.81 -4.93
N ILE A 117 -3.51 12.06 -6.00
CA ILE A 117 -2.81 12.26 -7.29
C ILE A 117 -3.14 13.62 -7.89
N LYS A 118 -4.39 14.04 -7.92
CA LYS A 118 -4.81 15.37 -8.40
C LYS A 118 -4.13 16.50 -7.61
N TYR A 119 -3.99 16.33 -6.30
CA TYR A 119 -3.25 17.28 -5.49
C TYR A 119 -1.77 17.36 -5.89
N LEU A 120 -1.13 16.19 -6.09
CA LEU A 120 0.28 16.12 -6.50
C LEU A 120 0.49 16.69 -7.90
N GLU A 121 -0.38 16.38 -8.86
CA GLU A 121 -0.33 16.96 -10.21
C GLU A 121 -0.34 18.48 -10.18
N LYS A 122 -1.27 19.05 -9.40
CA LYS A 122 -1.38 20.50 -9.21
C LYS A 122 -0.13 21.09 -8.56
N LYS A 123 0.37 20.45 -7.50
CA LYS A 123 1.52 20.94 -6.73
C LYS A 123 2.83 20.87 -7.51
N LEU A 124 3.00 19.81 -8.30
CA LEU A 124 4.22 19.55 -9.08
C LEU A 124 4.13 20.09 -10.51
N ASN A 125 3.00 20.65 -10.90
CA ASN A 125 2.70 21.11 -12.26
C ASN A 125 3.04 20.03 -13.31
N THR A 126 2.56 18.82 -13.09
CA THR A 126 2.79 17.65 -13.95
C THR A 126 1.50 16.87 -14.17
N LYS A 127 1.56 15.86 -15.02
CA LYS A 127 0.46 14.94 -15.28
C LYS A 127 0.86 13.54 -14.86
N ALA A 128 0.01 12.86 -14.12
CA ALA A 128 0.21 11.45 -13.79
C ALA A 128 0.14 10.60 -15.06
N HIS A 129 1.06 9.65 -15.20
CA HIS A 129 1.10 8.74 -16.34
C HIS A 129 1.74 7.42 -15.93
N GLY A 130 1.10 6.31 -16.30
CA GLY A 130 1.54 4.95 -15.97
C GLY A 130 0.90 4.41 -14.70
N ILE A 131 1.56 3.43 -14.12
CA ILE A 131 1.08 2.73 -12.92
C ILE A 131 1.51 3.47 -11.66
N LEU A 132 0.54 3.73 -10.80
CA LEU A 132 0.71 4.28 -9.46
C LEU A 132 0.11 3.30 -8.45
N SER A 133 0.82 3.06 -7.36
CA SER A 133 0.36 2.15 -6.32
C SER A 133 0.49 2.82 -4.96
N PHE A 134 -0.58 2.80 -4.20
CA PHE A 134 -0.63 3.35 -2.85
C PHE A 134 -0.57 2.24 -1.82
N ASP A 135 0.28 2.41 -0.83
CA ASP A 135 0.17 1.74 0.45
C ASP A 135 -0.51 2.70 1.44
N LEU A 136 -1.57 2.23 2.05
CA LEU A 136 -2.43 3.01 2.93
C LEU A 136 -2.59 2.31 4.27
N LYS A 137 -2.91 3.09 5.28
CA LYS A 137 -3.36 2.54 6.56
C LYS A 137 -4.50 3.39 7.11
N GLU A 138 -5.46 2.75 7.75
CA GLU A 138 -6.50 3.46 8.48
C GLU A 138 -5.98 3.90 9.85
N ASP A 139 -6.41 5.07 10.28
CA ASP A 139 -6.24 5.48 11.67
C ASP A 139 -7.31 4.85 12.59
N SER A 140 -7.35 5.25 13.86
CA SER A 140 -8.33 4.73 14.83
C SER A 140 -9.78 5.08 14.52
N ASN A 141 -10.04 6.06 13.66
CA ASN A 141 -11.36 6.47 13.23
C ASN A 141 -11.80 5.80 11.91
N GLY A 142 -10.88 5.07 11.26
CA GLY A 142 -11.08 4.49 9.94
C GLY A 142 -10.77 5.45 8.80
N ASP A 143 -10.14 6.61 9.08
CA ASP A 143 -9.71 7.55 8.07
C ASP A 143 -8.45 7.06 7.36
N LEU A 144 -8.42 7.21 6.03
CA LEU A 144 -7.32 6.76 5.20
C LEU A 144 -6.09 7.67 5.32
N LYS A 145 -4.93 7.08 5.53
CA LYS A 145 -3.63 7.76 5.56
C LYS A 145 -2.70 7.11 4.54
N VAL A 146 -2.03 7.94 3.74
CA VAL A 146 -1.01 7.47 2.81
C VAL A 146 0.27 7.15 3.58
N THR A 147 0.78 5.93 3.43
CA THR A 147 2.07 5.54 4.00
C THR A 147 3.17 5.53 2.96
N GLU A 148 2.86 5.17 1.71
CA GLU A 148 3.81 5.14 0.60
C GLU A 148 3.08 5.27 -0.75
N VAL A 149 3.76 5.85 -1.74
CA VAL A 149 3.32 5.85 -3.14
C VAL A 149 4.43 5.29 -4.01
N ASN A 150 4.15 4.22 -4.74
CA ASN A 150 5.06 3.53 -5.62
C ASN A 150 4.67 3.78 -7.10
N ILE A 151 5.63 4.14 -7.95
CA ILE A 151 5.43 4.35 -9.39
C ILE A 151 5.74 3.07 -10.19
N ARG A 152 5.23 1.96 -9.76
CA ARG A 152 5.46 0.63 -10.32
C ARG A 152 4.34 -0.36 -10.00
N HIS A 153 4.33 -1.47 -10.70
CA HIS A 153 3.55 -2.64 -10.31
C HIS A 153 3.97 -3.17 -8.93
N MET A 154 3.01 -3.71 -8.19
CA MET A 154 3.22 -4.32 -6.89
C MET A 154 3.31 -5.85 -7.01
N ALA A 155 3.77 -6.49 -5.94
CA ALA A 155 3.92 -7.94 -5.91
C ALA A 155 2.62 -8.74 -6.13
N TYR A 156 1.47 -8.13 -5.86
CA TYR A 156 0.13 -8.70 -6.03
C TYR A 156 -0.54 -8.33 -7.35
N THR A 157 0.11 -7.62 -8.28
CA THR A 157 -0.51 -7.20 -9.56
C THR A 157 -0.98 -8.42 -10.38
N GLY A 158 -0.16 -9.49 -10.44
CA GLY A 158 -0.58 -10.73 -11.11
C GLY A 158 -1.78 -11.41 -10.47
N VAL A 159 -1.91 -11.33 -9.15
CA VAL A 159 -3.06 -11.87 -8.41
C VAL A 159 -4.34 -11.08 -8.77
N MET A 160 -4.24 -9.76 -8.91
CA MET A 160 -5.36 -8.91 -9.34
C MET A 160 -5.81 -9.25 -10.76
N ALA A 161 -4.87 -9.58 -11.65
CA ALA A 161 -5.18 -9.99 -13.02
C ALA A 161 -6.07 -11.27 -13.07
N HIS A 162 -5.81 -12.23 -12.18
CA HIS A 162 -6.61 -13.47 -12.12
C HIS A 162 -8.08 -13.25 -11.72
N VAL A 163 -8.39 -12.14 -11.09
CA VAL A 163 -9.76 -11.76 -10.68
C VAL A 163 -10.33 -10.60 -11.51
N GLY A 164 -9.79 -10.39 -12.71
CA GLY A 164 -10.35 -9.47 -13.71
C GLY A 164 -9.79 -8.06 -13.74
N PHE A 165 -8.78 -7.76 -12.92
CA PHE A 165 -8.12 -6.46 -12.93
C PHE A 165 -6.67 -6.58 -13.44
N ASP A 166 -6.51 -6.66 -14.77
CA ASP A 166 -5.22 -6.91 -15.41
C ASP A 166 -4.56 -5.60 -15.90
N LEU A 167 -3.79 -4.98 -15.02
CA LEU A 167 -2.99 -3.80 -15.37
C LEU A 167 -1.73 -4.14 -16.19
N ILE A 168 -1.31 -5.40 -16.20
CA ILE A 168 -0.13 -5.80 -16.97
C ILE A 168 -0.48 -5.79 -18.45
N GLU A 169 -1.60 -6.44 -18.81
CA GLU A 169 -2.12 -6.43 -20.17
C GLU A 169 -2.43 -5.01 -20.64
N ASP A 170 -3.13 -4.21 -19.82
CA ASP A 170 -3.46 -2.82 -20.13
C ASP A 170 -2.20 -1.98 -20.40
N THR A 171 -1.15 -2.16 -19.60
CA THR A 171 0.12 -1.46 -19.78
C THR A 171 0.78 -1.84 -21.11
N ILE A 172 0.79 -3.12 -21.46
CA ILE A 172 1.33 -3.61 -22.73
C ILE A 172 0.54 -3.00 -23.90
N ARG A 173 -0.79 -3.03 -23.87
CA ARG A 173 -1.65 -2.42 -24.88
C ARG A 173 -1.34 -0.94 -25.09
N ILE A 174 -1.22 -0.17 -24.02
CA ILE A 174 -0.86 1.26 -24.11
C ILE A 174 0.52 1.45 -24.75
N MET A 175 1.50 0.61 -24.41
CA MET A 175 2.82 0.69 -24.99
C MET A 175 2.86 0.34 -26.48
N GLU A 176 2.08 -0.65 -26.91
CA GLU A 176 1.97 -1.06 -28.32
C GLU A 176 1.21 -0.04 -29.17
N ASP A 177 0.09 0.48 -28.66
CA ASP A 177 -0.79 1.37 -29.39
C ASP A 177 -0.35 2.85 -29.32
N GLY A 178 0.44 3.21 -28.31
CA GLY A 178 0.83 4.59 -28.02
C GLY A 178 -0.32 5.48 -27.51
N ASN A 179 -1.44 4.87 -27.14
CA ASN A 179 -2.64 5.52 -26.60
C ASN A 179 -3.40 4.55 -25.68
N CYS A 180 -4.48 5.02 -25.04
CA CYS A 180 -5.30 4.20 -24.14
C CYS A 180 -6.70 3.88 -24.70
N ASP A 181 -6.92 4.00 -26.02
CA ASP A 181 -8.25 3.83 -26.65
C ASP A 181 -8.79 2.41 -26.52
N ASN A 182 -7.90 1.41 -26.50
CA ASN A 182 -8.21 0.00 -26.35
C ASN A 182 -8.21 -0.51 -24.90
N VAL A 183 -8.05 0.39 -23.91
CA VAL A 183 -8.10 0.07 -22.48
C VAL A 183 -9.47 0.46 -21.93
N ALA A 184 -10.19 -0.50 -21.37
CA ALA A 184 -11.48 -0.24 -20.76
C ALA A 184 -11.31 0.68 -19.54
N ARG A 185 -12.15 1.72 -19.44
CA ARG A 185 -12.17 2.61 -18.28
C ARG A 185 -12.88 1.94 -17.13
N ASP A 186 -12.18 1.82 -16.01
CA ASP A 186 -12.70 1.22 -14.80
C ASP A 186 -12.02 1.84 -13.54
N PRO A 187 -12.24 3.14 -13.29
CA PRO A 187 -11.57 3.86 -12.20
C PRO A 187 -12.00 3.40 -10.80
N TYR A 188 -13.10 2.65 -10.71
CA TYR A 188 -13.67 2.13 -9.47
C TYR A 188 -14.02 0.66 -9.63
N HIS A 189 -13.03 -0.14 -9.98
CA HIS A 189 -13.21 -1.56 -10.24
C HIS A 189 -13.95 -2.27 -9.11
N GLN A 190 -14.92 -3.10 -9.50
CA GLN A 190 -15.70 -3.93 -8.60
C GLN A 190 -15.47 -5.40 -8.95
N TYR A 191 -14.96 -6.14 -8.02
CA TYR A 191 -14.84 -7.58 -8.13
C TYR A 191 -16.22 -8.20 -8.04
N ASP A 192 -16.50 -9.18 -8.88
CA ASP A 192 -17.81 -9.86 -8.99
C ASP A 192 -18.15 -10.72 -7.76
N LYS A 193 -17.12 -11.11 -7.00
CA LYS A 193 -17.23 -11.90 -5.78
C LYS A 193 -16.23 -11.43 -4.71
N PRO A 194 -16.46 -11.78 -3.45
CA PRO A 194 -15.50 -11.52 -2.37
C PRO A 194 -14.34 -12.51 -2.45
N TYR A 195 -13.28 -12.14 -3.14
CA TYR A 195 -12.07 -12.96 -3.24
C TYR A 195 -11.04 -12.65 -2.15
N VAL A 196 -10.32 -13.69 -1.77
CA VAL A 196 -9.09 -13.63 -0.98
C VAL A 196 -7.96 -14.31 -1.74
N PHE A 197 -6.73 -13.97 -1.40
CA PHE A 197 -5.56 -14.64 -1.96
C PHE A 197 -4.55 -14.99 -0.89
N LEU A 198 -3.86 -16.10 -1.13
CA LEU A 198 -2.66 -16.53 -0.42
C LEU A 198 -1.51 -16.52 -1.42
N ARG A 199 -0.42 -15.89 -1.06
CA ARG A 199 0.75 -15.76 -1.90
C ARG A 199 2.00 -16.04 -1.08
N ASP A 200 2.92 -16.81 -1.64
CA ASP A 200 4.24 -17.06 -1.06
C ASP A 200 5.32 -16.90 -2.15
N VAL A 201 6.58 -17.02 -1.75
CA VAL A 201 7.72 -16.94 -2.66
C VAL A 201 7.81 -18.24 -3.46
N ASP A 202 8.05 -18.11 -4.77
CA ASP A 202 8.29 -19.24 -5.68
C ASP A 202 7.16 -20.27 -5.84
N VAL A 203 5.93 -19.88 -5.49
CA VAL A 203 4.72 -20.69 -5.71
C VAL A 203 3.62 -19.88 -6.37
N GLU A 204 2.75 -20.56 -7.13
CA GLU A 204 1.58 -19.92 -7.70
C GLU A 204 0.63 -19.43 -6.60
N PRO A 205 0.07 -18.23 -6.74
CA PRO A 205 -0.90 -17.72 -5.79
C PRO A 205 -2.17 -18.59 -5.74
N ILE A 206 -2.72 -18.75 -4.56
CA ILE A 206 -4.04 -19.40 -4.37
C ILE A 206 -5.07 -18.28 -4.23
N ILE A 207 -6.11 -18.33 -5.06
CA ILE A 207 -7.23 -17.38 -5.03
C ILE A 207 -8.49 -18.16 -4.68
N LEU A 208 -9.23 -17.69 -3.68
CA LEU A 208 -10.43 -18.34 -3.18
C LEU A 208 -11.57 -17.32 -3.05
N GLU A 209 -12.81 -17.77 -3.28
CA GLU A 209 -13.98 -17.02 -2.86
C GLU A 209 -14.07 -17.09 -1.33
N SER A 210 -14.15 -15.93 -0.68
CA SER A 210 -14.10 -15.90 0.81
C SER A 210 -15.27 -16.61 1.47
N GLU A 211 -16.42 -16.65 0.81
CA GLU A 211 -17.61 -17.38 1.30
C GLU A 211 -17.34 -18.89 1.39
N SER A 212 -16.59 -19.46 0.45
CA SER A 212 -16.27 -20.90 0.48
C SER A 212 -15.38 -21.32 1.64
N ILE A 213 -14.64 -20.41 2.25
CA ILE A 213 -13.76 -20.69 3.38
C ILE A 213 -14.56 -20.83 4.69
N PHE A 214 -15.71 -20.17 4.77
CA PHE A 214 -16.52 -20.11 5.99
C PHE A 214 -17.72 -21.05 5.99
N ASP A 215 -18.13 -21.54 4.81
CA ASP A 215 -19.29 -22.43 4.68
C ASP A 215 -19.04 -23.89 5.10
N GLU A 216 -17.77 -24.30 5.28
CA GLU A 216 -17.42 -25.66 5.70
C GLU A 216 -17.42 -25.87 7.22
N ARG A 217 -17.97 -24.96 7.99
CA ARG A 217 -18.22 -25.13 9.43
C ARG A 217 -19.70 -25.41 9.68
N GLY A 218 -20.14 -26.59 9.26
CA GLY A 218 -21.35 -27.23 9.77
C GLY A 218 -21.10 -27.85 11.14
#